data_1819923938df27a4d3d3318c45df5ece
#
_entry.id   1819923938df27a4d3d3318c45df5ece
#
_cell.length_a   1.000
_cell.length_b   1.000
_cell.length_c   1.000
_cell.angle_alpha   90.00
_cell.angle_beta   90.00
_cell.angle_gamma   90.00
#
_symmetry.space_group_name_H-M   'P 1'
#
loop_
_entity.id
_entity.type
_entity.pdbx_description
1 polymer ?
#
loop_
_entity_poly.entity_id
_entity_poly.type
_entity_poly.pdbx_seq_one_letter_code
_entity_poly.pdbx_strand_id
1 'polypeptide(L)'
;MDTPVTTPPLSRREFLKKTSAAVAGSMAAGGCAGQTPAIAPAHPGEPPPHRTLFTNGQLLSLPEGRITPGWSLLVEAGHIAWAGPDTPCSGLDARHIDLQGGYLLPGLMDAHCHMTLPSAASFSPLLGLATWRQLRRNFENQLASGVTRVRDMGAMPPVLSTLVRQVDKGELAGPDVITCNAIFNVDGGHPDISPSDVSWVAAFGSLFTGAPTVSFKEGELASAFEANCRSADFVKITLDNTSLIAGKPFINRYSDPELATIFRLARDAGKPVAGHAMSRYGVDRALAYPIHSLEHTVSDGPLDEATLKAMADNKVSVVPTTILANLYTLLDLAEPLPKGLLSRRALLEAPIREAYLTAVTEDDVEPAIHENNLAMLDAMQKHPFSELYTRGDYTFNPHLFFPILTHGQKNLMRMKEAGIRIGCGTDAGVPLNYHGAIVRELQCMARLGFTNTEALTCATVNNAHILGVENEAGTLAPGKRADFITMAKNPLQDLAALNNLTLIVKNGTVYETT
;
A
#
# COMPACT_ATOMS: atom_id res chain seq x y z
N MET A 1 43.07 17.97 23.59
CA MET A 1 43.31 17.84 22.14
C MET A 1 43.26 16.34 21.82
N ASP A 2 42.08 15.79 21.64
CA ASP A 2 41.90 14.37 21.33
C ASP A 2 41.62 14.27 19.84
N THR A 3 42.53 13.59 19.16
CA THR A 3 42.41 13.27 17.73
C THR A 3 41.35 12.18 17.53
N PRO A 4 40.45 12.31 16.56
CA PRO A 4 39.49 11.25 16.26
C PRO A 4 40.20 10.05 15.65
N VAL A 5 40.00 8.88 16.24
CA VAL A 5 40.47 7.59 15.71
C VAL A 5 39.63 7.25 14.47
N THR A 6 40.18 7.50 13.30
CA THR A 6 39.62 7.05 12.03
C THR A 6 40.03 5.57 11.83
N THR A 7 39.06 4.67 11.94
CA THR A 7 39.26 3.29 11.48
C THR A 7 39.47 3.28 9.96
N PRO A 8 40.50 2.57 9.44
CA PRO A 8 40.75 2.50 8.01
C PRO A 8 39.60 1.76 7.30
N PRO A 9 39.24 2.13 6.06
CA PRO A 9 38.20 1.44 5.32
C PRO A 9 38.62 -0.01 5.05
N LEU A 10 37.68 -0.94 5.25
CA LEU A 10 37.89 -2.37 4.96
C LEU A 10 38.31 -2.58 3.51
N SER A 11 39.25 -3.49 3.28
CA SER A 11 39.66 -3.85 1.93
C SER A 11 38.48 -4.49 1.17
N ARG A 12 38.41 -4.30 -0.15
CA ARG A 12 37.38 -4.85 -1.04
C ARG A 12 37.18 -6.37 -0.83
N ARG A 13 38.21 -7.10 -0.47
CA ARG A 13 38.20 -8.56 -0.24
C ARG A 13 37.61 -8.95 1.12
N GLU A 14 37.80 -8.15 2.15
CA GLU A 14 37.24 -8.36 3.50
C GLU A 14 35.77 -7.97 3.53
N PHE A 15 35.39 -6.91 2.81
CA PHE A 15 34.03 -6.50 2.64
C PHE A 15 33.18 -7.54 1.90
N LEU A 16 33.70 -8.09 0.77
CA LEU A 16 33.03 -9.15 0.01
C LEU A 16 32.84 -10.44 0.82
N LYS A 17 33.81 -10.80 1.67
CA LYS A 17 33.66 -11.97 2.56
C LYS A 17 32.60 -11.77 3.63
N LYS A 18 32.49 -10.56 4.18
CA LYS A 18 31.47 -10.25 5.21
C LYS A 18 30.07 -10.14 4.61
N THR A 19 29.92 -9.54 3.40
CA THR A 19 28.62 -9.37 2.73
C THR A 19 28.10 -10.66 2.11
N SER A 20 28.96 -11.47 1.51
CA SER A 20 28.57 -12.79 0.96
C SER A 20 28.07 -13.74 2.05
N ALA A 21 28.67 -13.70 3.24
CA ALA A 21 28.23 -14.49 4.38
C ALA A 21 26.88 -13.97 4.95
N ALA A 22 26.66 -12.66 4.93
CA ALA A 22 25.40 -12.06 5.42
C ALA A 22 24.22 -12.34 4.48
N VAL A 23 24.41 -12.24 3.16
CA VAL A 23 23.34 -12.48 2.17
C VAL A 23 23.03 -13.97 2.02
N ALA A 24 24.04 -14.84 1.99
CA ALA A 24 23.83 -16.29 1.93
C ALA A 24 23.30 -16.86 3.25
N GLY A 25 23.72 -16.30 4.39
CA GLY A 25 23.23 -16.70 5.72
C GLY A 25 21.78 -16.30 5.98
N SER A 26 21.32 -15.16 5.43
CA SER A 26 19.95 -14.67 5.65
C SER A 26 18.88 -15.48 4.89
N MET A 27 19.26 -16.12 3.78
CA MET A 27 18.34 -17.01 3.05
C MET A 27 18.22 -18.41 3.68
N ALA A 28 19.20 -18.82 4.49
CA ALA A 28 19.23 -20.16 5.13
C ALA A 28 18.86 -20.18 6.61
N ALA A 29 18.90 -19.04 7.31
CA ALA A 29 18.67 -18.95 8.75
C ALA A 29 17.30 -18.34 9.10
N GLY A 30 16.23 -18.89 8.56
CA GLY A 30 14.83 -18.54 8.90
C GLY A 30 14.36 -19.07 10.25
N GLY A 31 15.22 -19.21 11.23
CA GLY A 31 14.84 -19.76 12.53
C GLY A 31 15.62 -19.13 13.67
N CYS A 32 15.17 -17.99 14.18
CA CYS A 32 15.35 -17.59 15.57
C CYS A 32 14.35 -16.50 15.92
N ALA A 33 13.57 -16.77 16.96
CA ALA A 33 12.44 -16.02 17.42
C ALA A 33 12.81 -14.64 18.00
N GLY A 34 12.23 -13.59 17.42
CA GLY A 34 11.90 -12.38 18.14
C GLY A 34 10.36 -12.32 18.15
N GLN A 35 9.76 -12.19 19.29
CA GLN A 35 8.30 -12.19 19.44
C GLN A 35 7.73 -10.92 18.81
N THR A 36 7.18 -11.06 17.62
CA THR A 36 6.16 -10.16 17.07
C THR A 36 4.82 -10.66 17.60
N PRO A 37 3.80 -9.80 17.82
CA PRO A 37 2.44 -10.30 17.97
C PRO A 37 2.11 -11.01 16.66
N ALA A 38 2.29 -12.31 16.64
CA ALA A 38 2.12 -13.11 15.44
C ALA A 38 0.63 -13.31 15.24
N ILE A 39 0.08 -12.68 14.23
CA ILE A 39 -1.17 -13.17 13.67
C ILE A 39 -0.89 -14.55 13.14
N ALA A 40 -1.37 -15.55 13.86
CA ALA A 40 -1.31 -16.93 13.46
C ALA A 40 -2.73 -17.44 13.19
N PRO A 41 -2.89 -18.44 12.30
CA PRO A 41 -4.14 -19.17 12.23
C PRO A 41 -4.52 -19.66 13.62
N ALA A 42 -5.79 -19.56 13.99
CA ALA A 42 -6.31 -20.00 15.30
C ALA A 42 -5.97 -21.47 15.61
N HIS A 43 -5.69 -22.27 14.58
CA HIS A 43 -5.26 -23.66 14.67
C HIS A 43 -4.11 -23.92 13.67
N PRO A 44 -2.86 -23.51 14.00
CA PRO A 44 -1.72 -23.74 13.13
C PRO A 44 -1.46 -25.25 12.97
N GLY A 45 -1.40 -25.71 11.72
CA GLY A 45 -1.11 -27.11 11.40
C GLY A 45 -2.33 -28.03 11.26
N GLU A 46 -3.52 -27.58 11.61
CA GLU A 46 -4.75 -28.30 11.27
C GLU A 46 -5.28 -27.84 9.91
N PRO A 47 -5.69 -28.76 9.03
CA PRO A 47 -6.41 -28.33 7.83
C PRO A 47 -7.68 -27.60 8.25
N PRO A 48 -8.07 -26.51 7.55
CA PRO A 48 -9.30 -25.81 7.87
C PRO A 48 -10.46 -26.82 7.84
N PRO A 49 -11.38 -26.77 8.81
CA PRO A 49 -12.53 -27.66 8.82
C PRO A 49 -13.29 -27.50 7.51
N HIS A 50 -13.79 -28.61 6.96
CA HIS A 50 -14.51 -28.60 5.68
C HIS A 50 -15.65 -27.58 5.67
N ARG A 51 -16.23 -27.28 6.85
CA ARG A 51 -17.33 -26.34 7.05
C ARG A 51 -17.15 -25.56 8.34
N THR A 52 -17.36 -24.25 8.27
CA THR A 52 -17.45 -23.39 9.44
C THR A 52 -18.73 -22.56 9.35
N LEU A 53 -19.52 -22.56 10.40
CA LEU A 53 -20.73 -21.76 10.52
C LEU A 53 -20.47 -20.63 11.51
N PHE A 54 -20.52 -19.41 11.02
CA PHE A 54 -20.45 -18.18 11.81
C PHE A 54 -21.88 -17.70 12.05
N THR A 55 -22.23 -17.43 13.31
CA THR A 55 -23.60 -17.04 13.71
C THR A 55 -23.61 -15.76 14.52
N ASN A 56 -24.80 -15.17 14.68
CA ASN A 56 -25.04 -14.05 15.58
C ASN A 56 -24.16 -12.79 15.24
N GLY A 57 -23.98 -12.49 13.95
CA GLY A 57 -23.31 -11.30 13.49
C GLY A 57 -24.29 -10.15 13.18
N GLN A 58 -23.78 -8.94 13.08
CA GLN A 58 -24.49 -7.76 12.55
C GLN A 58 -23.87 -7.39 11.20
N LEU A 59 -24.49 -7.80 10.09
CA LEU A 59 -23.97 -7.52 8.75
C LEU A 59 -24.05 -6.02 8.45
N LEU A 60 -22.93 -5.41 8.08
CA LEU A 60 -22.88 -4.13 7.42
C LEU A 60 -22.97 -4.33 5.90
N SER A 61 -24.10 -3.92 5.32
CA SER A 61 -24.28 -3.90 3.86
C SER A 61 -23.74 -2.59 3.28
N LEU A 62 -22.80 -2.70 2.34
CA LEU A 62 -22.22 -1.56 1.63
C LEU A 62 -22.58 -1.66 0.15
N PRO A 63 -22.87 -0.55 -0.50
CA PRO A 63 -22.73 0.84 -0.07
C PRO A 63 -23.91 1.42 0.73
N GLU A 64 -24.97 0.65 1.01
CA GLU A 64 -26.23 1.17 1.60
C GLU A 64 -26.07 1.65 3.06
N GLY A 65 -25.01 1.22 3.76
CA GLY A 65 -24.79 1.54 5.18
C GLY A 65 -25.83 0.90 6.12
N ARG A 66 -26.50 -0.17 5.67
CA ARG A 66 -27.54 -0.85 6.44
C ARG A 66 -26.92 -1.91 7.35
N ILE A 67 -27.36 -1.94 8.61
CA ILE A 67 -27.01 -2.98 9.56
C ILE A 67 -28.15 -3.99 9.64
N THR A 68 -27.84 -5.27 9.45
CA THR A 68 -28.79 -6.36 9.58
C THR A 68 -28.32 -7.28 10.73
N PRO A 69 -29.04 -7.29 11.88
CA PRO A 69 -28.68 -8.16 13.01
C PRO A 69 -29.05 -9.62 12.74
N GLY A 70 -28.48 -10.53 13.55
CA GLY A 70 -28.72 -11.98 13.47
C GLY A 70 -28.27 -12.57 12.15
N TRP A 71 -27.13 -12.12 11.60
CA TRP A 71 -26.60 -12.61 10.33
C TRP A 71 -25.65 -13.76 10.55
N SER A 72 -25.76 -14.77 9.69
CA SER A 72 -24.92 -15.96 9.72
C SER A 72 -24.27 -16.23 8.37
N LEU A 73 -23.09 -16.85 8.38
CA LEU A 73 -22.36 -17.28 7.19
C LEU A 73 -21.97 -18.75 7.34
N LEU A 74 -22.28 -19.56 6.33
CA LEU A 74 -21.69 -20.90 6.18
C LEU A 74 -20.54 -20.81 5.20
N VAL A 75 -19.36 -21.20 5.65
CA VAL A 75 -18.14 -21.22 4.83
C VAL A 75 -17.76 -22.67 4.54
N GLU A 76 -17.55 -22.98 3.26
CA GLU A 76 -17.09 -24.28 2.77
C GLU A 76 -15.92 -24.08 1.79
N ALA A 77 -14.83 -24.79 2.00
CA ALA A 77 -13.66 -24.74 1.13
C ALA A 77 -13.19 -23.31 0.79
N GLY A 78 -13.20 -22.42 1.79
CA GLY A 78 -12.76 -21.02 1.62
C GLY A 78 -13.77 -20.06 1.00
N HIS A 79 -14.98 -20.54 0.64
CA HIS A 79 -16.03 -19.73 0.03
C HIS A 79 -17.27 -19.65 0.91
N ILE A 80 -18.04 -18.59 0.76
CA ILE A 80 -19.35 -18.44 1.39
C ILE A 80 -20.33 -19.34 0.65
N ALA A 81 -20.72 -20.45 1.26
CA ALA A 81 -21.71 -21.37 0.70
C ALA A 81 -23.13 -20.84 0.91
N TRP A 82 -23.34 -20.15 2.05
CA TRP A 82 -24.62 -19.55 2.38
C TRP A 82 -24.42 -18.31 3.25
N ALA A 83 -25.30 -17.31 3.09
CA ALA A 83 -25.34 -16.09 3.86
C ALA A 83 -26.79 -15.65 4.06
N GLY A 84 -27.18 -15.35 5.31
CA GLY A 84 -28.56 -14.92 5.59
C GLY A 84 -28.82 -14.70 7.08
N PRO A 85 -30.05 -14.24 7.41
CA PRO A 85 -30.46 -14.11 8.79
C PRO A 85 -30.63 -15.47 9.43
N ASP A 86 -30.31 -15.56 10.68
CA ASP A 86 -30.29 -16.71 11.60
C ASP A 86 -30.58 -18.09 10.99
N THR A 87 -29.62 -18.96 11.18
CA THR A 87 -29.54 -20.24 10.45
C THR A 87 -30.62 -21.21 10.87
N PRO A 88 -31.36 -21.77 9.91
CA PRO A 88 -32.25 -22.90 10.16
C PRO A 88 -31.55 -24.25 10.30
N CYS A 89 -30.22 -24.30 10.35
CA CYS A 89 -29.46 -25.55 10.23
C CYS A 89 -29.12 -26.15 11.59
N SER A 90 -30.10 -26.72 12.28
CA SER A 90 -29.85 -27.70 13.34
C SER A 90 -29.38 -29.02 12.70
N GLY A 91 -28.15 -29.45 13.06
CA GLY A 91 -27.60 -30.73 12.60
C GLY A 91 -26.58 -30.66 11.47
N LEU A 92 -26.09 -29.47 11.10
CA LEU A 92 -24.92 -29.32 10.21
C LEU A 92 -23.65 -29.80 10.92
N ASP A 93 -22.94 -30.74 10.29
CA ASP A 93 -21.56 -31.07 10.66
C ASP A 93 -20.63 -29.95 10.24
N ALA A 94 -20.46 -28.95 11.11
CA ALA A 94 -19.65 -27.76 10.89
C ALA A 94 -19.06 -27.27 12.21
N ARG A 95 -17.88 -26.68 12.16
CA ARG A 95 -17.35 -25.91 13.30
C ARG A 95 -18.24 -24.67 13.50
N HIS A 96 -18.70 -24.46 14.73
CA HIS A 96 -19.52 -23.30 15.08
C HIS A 96 -18.66 -22.21 15.72
N ILE A 97 -18.82 -20.96 15.24
CA ILE A 97 -18.22 -19.76 15.81
C ILE A 97 -19.33 -18.74 16.02
N ASP A 98 -19.59 -18.38 17.28
CA ASP A 98 -20.51 -17.32 17.65
C ASP A 98 -19.78 -15.97 17.57
N LEU A 99 -20.27 -15.06 16.73
CA LEU A 99 -19.74 -13.71 16.56
C LEU A 99 -20.18 -12.74 17.67
N GLN A 100 -20.97 -13.22 18.65
CA GLN A 100 -21.37 -12.49 19.87
C GLN A 100 -22.03 -11.13 19.59
N GLY A 101 -22.75 -10.99 18.49
CA GLY A 101 -23.35 -9.73 18.08
C GLY A 101 -22.37 -8.74 17.48
N GLY A 102 -21.15 -9.17 17.14
CA GLY A 102 -20.13 -8.33 16.50
C GLY A 102 -20.55 -7.85 15.11
N TYR A 103 -20.06 -6.67 14.73
CA TYR A 103 -20.27 -6.13 13.39
C TYR A 103 -19.42 -6.89 12.37
N LEU A 104 -20.05 -7.29 11.29
CA LEU A 104 -19.50 -8.13 10.24
C LEU A 104 -19.36 -7.31 8.95
N LEU A 105 -18.17 -7.27 8.38
CA LEU A 105 -17.80 -6.47 7.21
C LEU A 105 -16.94 -7.32 6.27
N PRO A 106 -17.03 -7.17 4.93
CA PRO A 106 -16.06 -7.76 4.03
C PRO A 106 -14.63 -7.37 4.42
N GLY A 107 -13.67 -8.24 4.16
CA GLY A 107 -12.25 -7.91 4.35
C GLY A 107 -11.89 -6.63 3.60
N LEU A 108 -11.12 -5.78 4.24
CA LEU A 108 -10.65 -4.54 3.63
C LEU A 108 -9.67 -4.85 2.52
N MET A 109 -9.53 -3.93 1.59
CA MET A 109 -8.55 -3.98 0.51
C MET A 109 -7.74 -2.69 0.48
N ASP A 110 -6.43 -2.81 0.26
CA ASP A 110 -5.53 -1.68 0.02
C ASP A 110 -5.18 -1.66 -1.48
N ALA A 111 -5.76 -0.71 -2.20
CA ALA A 111 -5.62 -0.65 -3.66
C ALA A 111 -4.32 0.02 -4.13
N HIS A 112 -3.45 0.46 -3.20
CA HIS A 112 -2.17 1.05 -3.52
C HIS A 112 -1.19 0.91 -2.37
N CYS A 113 -0.26 -0.04 -2.47
CA CYS A 113 0.86 -0.21 -1.56
C CYS A 113 2.08 -0.80 -2.28
N HIS A 114 3.19 -0.93 -1.57
CA HIS A 114 4.47 -1.46 -2.08
C HIS A 114 4.99 -2.53 -1.12
N MET A 115 4.54 -3.77 -1.29
CA MET A 115 4.74 -4.87 -0.32
C MET A 115 6.20 -5.22 -0.04
N THR A 116 7.09 -4.95 -1.00
CA THR A 116 8.53 -5.23 -0.86
C THR A 116 9.40 -4.00 -0.62
N LEU A 117 8.79 -2.87 -0.24
CA LEU A 117 9.52 -1.71 0.24
C LEU A 117 9.45 -1.64 1.77
N PRO A 118 10.60 -1.36 2.44
CA PRO A 118 10.71 -1.47 3.90
C PRO A 118 10.25 -0.22 4.67
N SER A 119 9.68 0.79 4.02
CA SER A 119 9.33 2.08 4.62
C SER A 119 10.52 2.83 5.25
N ALA A 120 11.75 2.46 4.88
CA ALA A 120 12.96 3.09 5.38
C ALA A 120 13.20 4.45 4.73
N ALA A 121 13.58 5.43 5.53
CA ALA A 121 13.87 6.79 5.06
C ALA A 121 15.17 6.87 4.25
N SER A 122 16.07 5.91 4.40
CA SER A 122 17.27 5.79 3.58
C SER A 122 17.59 4.32 3.27
N PHE A 123 18.15 4.07 2.10
CA PHE A 123 18.61 2.73 1.72
C PHE A 123 20.04 2.51 2.23
N SER A 124 20.21 1.57 3.15
CA SER A 124 21.51 1.17 3.65
C SER A 124 21.71 -0.34 3.48
N PRO A 125 22.82 -0.79 2.87
CA PRO A 125 23.15 -2.22 2.81
C PRO A 125 23.26 -2.89 4.17
N LEU A 126 23.54 -2.10 5.23
CA LEU A 126 23.61 -2.59 6.60
C LEU A 126 22.25 -3.00 7.17
N LEU A 127 21.16 -2.52 6.57
CA LEU A 127 19.78 -2.87 6.94
C LEU A 127 19.26 -4.16 6.28
N GLY A 128 20.08 -4.89 5.53
CA GLY A 128 19.62 -6.01 4.71
C GLY A 128 18.78 -7.05 5.46
N LEU A 129 19.22 -7.50 6.64
CA LEU A 129 18.44 -8.46 7.45
C LEU A 129 17.19 -7.81 8.07
N ALA A 130 17.28 -6.58 8.56
CA ALA A 130 16.16 -5.83 9.08
C ALA A 130 15.13 -5.56 7.96
N THR A 131 15.61 -5.24 6.75
CA THR A 131 14.72 -5.12 5.58
C THR A 131 13.94 -6.40 5.34
N TRP A 132 14.60 -7.56 5.30
CA TRP A 132 13.92 -8.83 5.09
C TRP A 132 12.84 -9.12 6.15
N ARG A 133 13.13 -8.85 7.42
CA ARG A 133 12.17 -9.00 8.51
C ARG A 133 11.00 -8.01 8.34
N GLN A 134 11.32 -6.75 7.99
CA GLN A 134 10.27 -5.75 7.74
C GLN A 134 9.34 -6.16 6.60
N LEU A 135 9.88 -6.73 5.51
CA LEU A 135 9.03 -7.21 4.41
C LEU A 135 8.04 -8.29 4.86
N ARG A 136 8.44 -9.19 5.77
CA ARG A 136 7.51 -10.16 6.36
C ARG A 136 6.46 -9.47 7.24
N ARG A 137 6.89 -8.52 8.10
CA ARG A 137 5.97 -7.70 8.90
C ARG A 137 4.98 -6.92 8.04
N ASN A 138 5.37 -6.46 6.86
CA ASN A 138 4.47 -5.79 5.94
C ASN A 138 3.24 -6.66 5.62
N PHE A 139 3.42 -7.95 5.38
CA PHE A 139 2.33 -8.89 5.13
C PHE A 139 1.49 -9.11 6.38
N GLU A 140 2.15 -9.35 7.53
CA GLU A 140 1.49 -9.57 8.81
C GLU A 140 0.67 -8.33 9.23
N ASN A 141 1.23 -7.13 9.14
CA ASN A 141 0.56 -5.88 9.49
C ASN A 141 -0.64 -5.58 8.59
N GLN A 142 -0.55 -5.85 7.28
CA GLN A 142 -1.70 -5.69 6.38
C GLN A 142 -2.85 -6.59 6.82
N LEU A 143 -2.59 -7.87 7.07
CA LEU A 143 -3.64 -8.78 7.52
C LEU A 143 -4.16 -8.39 8.91
N ALA A 144 -3.28 -8.00 9.84
CA ALA A 144 -3.63 -7.54 11.19
C ALA A 144 -4.60 -6.36 11.19
N SER A 145 -4.47 -5.47 10.23
CA SER A 145 -5.37 -4.34 10.05
C SER A 145 -6.69 -4.70 9.35
N GLY A 146 -6.94 -5.98 9.09
CA GLY A 146 -8.14 -6.46 8.40
C GLY A 146 -8.07 -6.38 6.88
N VAL A 147 -6.90 -6.08 6.30
CA VAL A 147 -6.69 -6.07 4.86
C VAL A 147 -6.44 -7.48 4.38
N THR A 148 -7.40 -8.04 3.66
CA THR A 148 -7.33 -9.41 3.13
C THR A 148 -6.77 -9.48 1.72
N ARG A 149 -6.72 -8.35 1.01
CA ARG A 149 -6.19 -8.25 -0.36
C ARG A 149 -5.54 -6.90 -0.60
N VAL A 150 -4.43 -6.90 -1.33
CA VAL A 150 -3.69 -5.68 -1.70
C VAL A 150 -3.44 -5.61 -3.20
N ARG A 151 -3.32 -4.38 -3.73
CA ARG A 151 -2.76 -4.12 -5.06
C ARG A 151 -1.37 -3.51 -4.88
N ASP A 152 -0.34 -4.31 -5.19
CA ASP A 152 1.06 -3.89 -5.14
C ASP A 152 1.42 -3.08 -6.39
N MET A 153 1.79 -1.83 -6.16
CA MET A 153 2.01 -0.83 -7.21
C MET A 153 3.46 -0.70 -7.63
N GLY A 154 4.28 -1.63 -7.25
CA GLY A 154 5.69 -1.75 -7.61
C GLY A 154 6.47 -2.49 -6.55
N ALA A 155 6.98 -3.65 -6.91
CA ALA A 155 7.71 -4.56 -6.05
C ALA A 155 9.05 -4.95 -6.63
N MET A 156 9.85 -5.59 -5.80
CA MET A 156 10.97 -6.44 -6.22
C MET A 156 10.43 -7.84 -6.57
N PRO A 157 10.21 -8.19 -7.85
CA PRO A 157 9.37 -9.35 -8.21
C PRO A 157 9.85 -10.69 -7.65
N PRO A 158 11.16 -11.05 -7.62
CA PRO A 158 11.63 -12.29 -7.01
C PRO A 158 11.36 -12.39 -5.51
N VAL A 159 11.48 -11.27 -4.81
CA VAL A 159 11.21 -11.17 -3.37
C VAL A 159 9.72 -11.32 -3.12
N LEU A 160 8.90 -10.56 -3.85
CA LEU A 160 7.44 -10.62 -3.74
C LEU A 160 6.93 -12.04 -3.95
N SER A 161 7.33 -12.69 -5.07
CA SER A 161 6.88 -14.05 -5.38
C SER A 161 7.33 -15.08 -4.33
N THR A 162 8.43 -14.83 -3.61
CA THR A 162 8.85 -15.69 -2.51
C THR A 162 7.93 -15.53 -1.29
N LEU A 163 7.59 -14.28 -0.92
CA LEU A 163 6.71 -14.00 0.22
C LEU A 163 5.28 -14.45 -0.07
N VAL A 164 4.77 -14.22 -1.29
CA VAL A 164 3.44 -14.70 -1.69
C VAL A 164 3.34 -16.22 -1.58
N ARG A 165 4.35 -16.96 -2.08
CA ARG A 165 4.37 -18.43 -1.90
C ARG A 165 4.38 -18.87 -0.44
N GLN A 166 4.98 -18.10 0.49
CA GLN A 166 4.90 -18.40 1.93
C GLN A 166 3.49 -18.16 2.47
N VAL A 167 2.81 -17.11 1.99
CA VAL A 167 1.39 -16.87 2.34
C VAL A 167 0.51 -18.01 1.83
N ASP A 168 0.68 -18.42 0.56
CA ASP A 168 -0.09 -19.51 -0.04
C ASP A 168 0.07 -20.84 0.68
N LYS A 169 1.26 -21.08 1.25
CA LYS A 169 1.55 -22.28 2.06
C LYS A 169 1.13 -22.17 3.52
N GLY A 170 0.65 -21.01 3.98
CA GLY A 170 0.36 -20.73 5.39
C GLY A 170 1.62 -20.58 6.27
N GLU A 171 2.80 -20.40 5.68
CA GLU A 171 4.08 -20.16 6.38
C GLU A 171 4.26 -18.69 6.79
N LEU A 172 3.45 -17.80 6.23
CA LEU A 172 3.38 -16.37 6.52
C LEU A 172 1.93 -15.93 6.52
N ALA A 173 1.50 -15.22 7.55
CA ALA A 173 0.21 -14.56 7.57
C ALA A 173 0.28 -13.31 6.66
N GLY A 174 -0.72 -13.12 5.80
CA GLY A 174 -0.72 -11.97 4.91
C GLY A 174 -1.91 -11.94 3.95
N PRO A 175 -2.11 -10.80 3.26
CA PRO A 175 -3.16 -10.64 2.26
C PRO A 175 -2.83 -11.39 0.96
N ASP A 176 -3.83 -11.56 0.11
CA ASP A 176 -3.60 -11.88 -1.30
C ASP A 176 -3.03 -10.65 -2.02
N VAL A 177 -2.17 -10.89 -3.00
CA VAL A 177 -1.48 -9.81 -3.70
C VAL A 177 -1.81 -9.83 -5.19
N ILE A 178 -2.32 -8.71 -5.69
CA ILE A 178 -2.44 -8.38 -7.11
C ILE A 178 -1.30 -7.43 -7.44
N THR A 179 -0.45 -7.75 -8.41
CA THR A 179 0.81 -7.02 -8.63
C THR A 179 1.05 -6.58 -10.06
N CYS A 180 1.66 -5.41 -10.23
CA CYS A 180 2.25 -4.98 -11.49
C CYS A 180 3.67 -5.51 -11.70
N ASN A 181 4.21 -6.29 -10.77
CA ASN A 181 5.65 -6.56 -10.64
C ASN A 181 6.42 -5.27 -10.34
N ALA A 182 7.27 -4.80 -11.25
CA ALA A 182 7.92 -3.51 -11.11
C ALA A 182 7.14 -2.41 -11.85
N ILE A 183 7.26 -1.16 -11.40
CA ILE A 183 6.74 0.01 -12.12
C ILE A 183 7.43 0.08 -13.47
N PHE A 184 6.64 0.15 -14.54
CA PHE A 184 7.18 0.25 -15.90
C PHE A 184 7.39 1.71 -16.28
N ASN A 185 8.61 2.10 -16.61
CA ASN A 185 8.98 3.50 -16.79
C ASN A 185 9.95 3.72 -17.94
N VAL A 186 10.10 4.98 -18.33
CA VAL A 186 11.16 5.44 -19.23
C VAL A 186 12.44 5.72 -18.42
N ASP A 187 13.59 5.49 -19.02
CA ASP A 187 14.90 5.79 -18.41
C ASP A 187 14.97 7.26 -17.95
N GLY A 188 15.32 7.49 -16.68
CA GLY A 188 15.33 8.83 -16.07
C GLY A 188 13.96 9.45 -15.80
N GLY A 189 12.86 8.68 -15.88
CA GLY A 189 11.53 9.07 -15.45
C GLY A 189 11.30 8.80 -13.96
N HIS A 190 10.14 9.20 -13.42
CA HIS A 190 9.79 8.97 -12.03
C HIS A 190 9.09 7.60 -11.83
N PRO A 191 9.40 6.84 -10.81
CA PRO A 191 10.57 6.82 -9.95
C PRO A 191 11.68 5.96 -10.57
N ASP A 192 12.66 6.56 -11.18
CA ASP A 192 13.85 5.82 -11.61
C ASP A 192 14.82 5.70 -10.44
N ILE A 193 14.58 4.71 -9.59
CA ILE A 193 15.47 4.35 -8.50
C ILE A 193 16.44 3.29 -9.05
N SER A 194 17.43 3.76 -9.82
CA SER A 194 18.49 2.86 -10.28
C SER A 194 19.33 2.41 -9.08
N PRO A 195 19.50 1.10 -8.85
CA PRO A 195 20.38 0.61 -7.79
C PRO A 195 21.82 1.09 -7.91
N SER A 196 22.29 1.42 -9.12
CA SER A 196 23.61 1.99 -9.38
C SER A 196 23.79 3.38 -8.78
N ASP A 197 22.70 4.15 -8.66
CA ASP A 197 22.73 5.50 -8.09
C ASP A 197 22.83 5.48 -6.56
N VAL A 198 22.44 4.37 -5.91
CA VAL A 198 22.49 4.22 -4.45
C VAL A 198 23.85 3.71 -3.97
N SER A 199 24.32 2.61 -4.52
CA SER A 199 25.68 2.07 -4.30
C SER A 199 25.91 0.85 -5.20
N TRP A 200 27.19 0.51 -5.46
CA TRP A 200 27.51 -0.73 -6.19
C TRP A 200 27.04 -1.99 -5.46
N VAL A 201 26.90 -1.95 -4.13
CA VAL A 201 26.37 -3.06 -3.32
C VAL A 201 24.87 -3.24 -3.56
N ALA A 202 24.13 -2.15 -3.61
CA ALA A 202 22.71 -2.18 -3.94
C ALA A 202 22.50 -2.64 -5.39
N ALA A 203 23.34 -2.17 -6.33
CA ALA A 203 23.33 -2.62 -7.72
C ALA A 203 23.60 -4.13 -7.84
N PHE A 204 24.57 -4.66 -7.10
CA PHE A 204 24.86 -6.09 -7.07
C PHE A 204 23.73 -6.88 -6.40
N GLY A 205 23.16 -6.36 -5.31
CA GLY A 205 22.02 -6.98 -4.63
C GLY A 205 20.80 -7.09 -5.53
N SER A 206 20.53 -6.06 -6.33
CA SER A 206 19.37 -6.02 -7.23
C SER A 206 19.39 -7.08 -8.33
N LEU A 207 20.55 -7.66 -8.64
CA LEU A 207 20.65 -8.82 -9.55
C LEU A 207 19.89 -10.04 -9.00
N PHE A 208 19.74 -10.14 -7.68
CA PHE A 208 19.06 -11.26 -7.01
C PHE A 208 17.66 -10.89 -6.51
N THR A 209 17.45 -9.65 -6.11
CA THR A 209 16.18 -9.19 -5.54
C THR A 209 15.25 -8.55 -6.59
N GLY A 210 15.79 -8.14 -7.73
CA GLY A 210 15.11 -7.26 -8.67
C GLY A 210 15.04 -5.82 -8.17
N ALA A 211 14.40 -4.96 -8.94
CA ALA A 211 14.16 -3.57 -8.61
C ALA A 211 12.65 -3.29 -8.66
N PRO A 212 12.16 -2.33 -7.86
CA PRO A 212 10.73 -1.96 -7.88
C PRO A 212 10.34 -1.17 -9.12
N THR A 213 11.31 -0.80 -9.96
CA THR A 213 11.13 -0.07 -11.21
C THR A 213 11.90 -0.75 -12.32
N VAL A 214 11.29 -0.87 -13.49
CA VAL A 214 11.93 -1.29 -14.75
C VAL A 214 11.85 -0.13 -15.73
N SER A 215 13.03 0.43 -16.05
CA SER A 215 13.17 1.51 -17.01
C SER A 215 13.67 0.95 -18.34
N PHE A 216 13.06 1.37 -19.44
CA PHE A 216 13.47 0.99 -20.79
C PHE A 216 14.16 2.15 -21.51
N LYS A 217 15.09 1.82 -22.41
CA LYS A 217 15.73 2.74 -23.33
C LYS A 217 15.04 2.73 -24.69
N GLU A 218 15.41 3.69 -25.53
CA GLU A 218 14.92 3.74 -26.89
C GLU A 218 15.11 2.40 -27.63
N GLY A 219 14.05 1.90 -28.24
CA GLY A 219 14.03 0.60 -28.92
C GLY A 219 13.82 -0.63 -28.04
N GLU A 220 13.87 -0.52 -26.71
CA GLU A 220 13.74 -1.65 -25.78
C GLU A 220 12.32 -1.84 -25.22
N LEU A 221 11.40 -0.89 -25.46
CA LEU A 221 10.09 -0.85 -24.83
C LEU A 221 9.34 -2.19 -24.91
N ALA A 222 9.24 -2.80 -26.08
CA ALA A 222 8.44 -4.01 -26.24
C ALA A 222 9.04 -5.22 -25.49
N SER A 223 10.35 -5.38 -25.52
CA SER A 223 11.04 -6.47 -24.81
C SER A 223 11.01 -6.27 -23.31
N ALA A 224 11.19 -5.05 -22.81
CA ALA A 224 11.08 -4.70 -21.41
C ALA A 224 9.64 -4.89 -20.88
N PHE A 225 8.64 -4.50 -21.69
CA PHE A 225 7.24 -4.73 -21.37
C PHE A 225 6.94 -6.21 -21.23
N GLU A 226 7.33 -7.03 -22.21
CA GLU A 226 7.12 -8.48 -22.16
C GLU A 226 7.79 -9.10 -20.93
N ALA A 227 9.03 -8.72 -20.64
CA ALA A 227 9.77 -9.25 -19.51
C ALA A 227 9.13 -8.91 -18.15
N ASN A 228 8.65 -7.68 -17.97
CA ASN A 228 8.05 -7.21 -16.72
C ASN A 228 6.57 -7.62 -16.59
N CYS A 229 5.80 -7.42 -17.65
CA CYS A 229 4.34 -7.50 -17.58
C CYS A 229 3.77 -8.89 -17.87
N ARG A 230 4.58 -9.85 -18.31
CA ARG A 230 4.11 -11.21 -18.64
C ARG A 230 3.37 -11.87 -17.50
N SER A 231 3.94 -11.84 -16.30
CA SER A 231 3.39 -12.44 -15.07
C SER A 231 2.67 -11.44 -14.16
N ALA A 232 2.61 -10.16 -14.53
CA ALA A 232 1.89 -9.15 -13.77
C ALA A 232 0.39 -9.25 -13.99
N ASP A 233 -0.41 -8.83 -13.01
CA ASP A 233 -1.88 -8.78 -13.12
C ASP A 233 -2.35 -7.53 -13.86
N PHE A 234 -1.60 -6.45 -13.78
CA PHE A 234 -1.87 -5.16 -14.43
C PHE A 234 -0.56 -4.44 -14.77
N VAL A 235 -0.64 -3.32 -15.47
CA VAL A 235 0.52 -2.48 -15.82
C VAL A 235 0.48 -1.19 -15.00
N LYS A 236 1.55 -0.86 -14.27
CA LYS A 236 1.73 0.43 -13.61
C LYS A 236 2.72 1.28 -14.39
N ILE A 237 2.29 2.48 -14.77
CA ILE A 237 3.10 3.50 -15.42
C ILE A 237 3.10 4.80 -14.62
N THR A 238 4.00 5.73 -14.95
CA THR A 238 4.08 7.05 -14.35
C THR A 238 3.92 8.13 -15.44
N LEU A 239 2.85 8.89 -15.35
CA LEU A 239 2.45 9.83 -16.39
C LEU A 239 3.08 11.23 -16.23
N ASP A 240 3.58 11.53 -15.05
CA ASP A 240 4.31 12.75 -14.75
C ASP A 240 5.48 12.49 -13.78
N ASN A 241 6.32 13.51 -13.60
CA ASN A 241 7.49 13.45 -12.72
C ASN A 241 7.25 14.13 -11.37
N THR A 242 5.99 14.38 -11.01
CA THR A 242 5.63 14.92 -9.70
C THR A 242 5.74 13.83 -8.65
N SER A 243 6.60 14.02 -7.68
CA SER A 243 6.93 12.99 -6.70
C SER A 243 7.05 13.57 -5.29
N LEU A 244 6.55 12.81 -4.31
CA LEU A 244 6.84 13.05 -2.89
C LEU A 244 8.29 12.69 -2.54
N ILE A 245 8.96 11.89 -3.36
CA ILE A 245 10.37 11.54 -3.16
C ILE A 245 11.21 12.61 -3.84
N ALA A 246 12.12 13.20 -3.11
CA ALA A 246 13.09 14.15 -3.60
C ALA A 246 14.49 13.52 -3.64
N GLY A 247 15.30 13.98 -4.54
CA GLY A 247 16.64 13.47 -4.78
C GLY A 247 17.10 13.90 -6.15
N LYS A 248 17.54 12.94 -6.97
CA LYS A 248 17.90 13.17 -8.36
C LYS A 248 16.68 13.69 -9.15
N PRO A 249 16.77 14.74 -9.95
CA PRO A 249 15.64 15.21 -10.73
C PRO A 249 15.24 14.17 -11.76
N PHE A 250 13.96 13.81 -11.77
CA PHE A 250 13.35 13.01 -12.82
C PHE A 250 13.00 13.94 -13.97
N ILE A 251 13.60 13.75 -15.13
CA ILE A 251 13.49 14.69 -16.27
C ILE A 251 12.80 14.08 -17.48
N ASN A 252 12.89 12.77 -17.67
CA ASN A 252 12.32 12.11 -18.82
C ASN A 252 10.84 11.73 -18.58
N ARG A 253 10.07 11.71 -19.66
CA ARG A 253 8.66 11.33 -19.70
C ARG A 253 8.42 10.50 -20.95
N TYR A 254 7.39 9.67 -20.91
CA TYR A 254 6.97 8.97 -22.13
C TYR A 254 6.65 9.94 -23.26
N SER A 255 7.11 9.62 -24.46
CA SER A 255 6.60 10.20 -25.70
C SER A 255 5.19 9.64 -26.03
N ASP A 256 4.47 10.30 -26.92
CA ASP A 256 3.15 9.81 -27.37
C ASP A 256 3.21 8.44 -28.06
N PRO A 257 4.19 8.15 -28.94
CA PRO A 257 4.36 6.82 -29.51
C PRO A 257 4.62 5.72 -28.47
N GLU A 258 5.40 6.03 -27.42
CA GLU A 258 5.66 5.07 -26.33
C GLU A 258 4.39 4.76 -25.55
N LEU A 259 3.62 5.79 -25.13
CA LEU A 259 2.34 5.57 -24.47
C LEU A 259 1.38 4.78 -25.36
N ALA A 260 1.22 5.15 -26.62
CA ALA A 260 0.37 4.41 -27.55
C ALA A 260 0.78 2.93 -27.66
N THR A 261 2.10 2.67 -27.63
CA THR A 261 2.64 1.31 -27.68
C THR A 261 2.34 0.57 -26.39
N ILE A 262 2.54 1.18 -25.21
CA ILE A 262 2.25 0.57 -23.89
C ILE A 262 0.77 0.20 -23.80
N PHE A 263 -0.15 1.12 -24.12
CA PHE A 263 -1.58 0.84 -24.05
C PHE A 263 -2.04 -0.21 -25.05
N ARG A 264 -1.42 -0.27 -26.24
CA ARG A 264 -1.67 -1.35 -27.20
C ARG A 264 -1.20 -2.69 -26.65
N LEU A 265 0.02 -2.80 -26.13
CA LEU A 265 0.57 -4.03 -25.56
C LEU A 265 -0.24 -4.49 -24.34
N ALA A 266 -0.64 -3.57 -23.47
CA ALA A 266 -1.48 -3.86 -22.30
C ALA A 266 -2.86 -4.41 -22.72
N ARG A 267 -3.52 -3.78 -23.69
CA ARG A 267 -4.79 -4.26 -24.28
C ARG A 267 -4.63 -5.63 -24.90
N ASP A 268 -3.58 -5.84 -25.69
CA ASP A 268 -3.34 -7.13 -26.39
C ASP A 268 -3.05 -8.26 -25.38
N ALA A 269 -2.52 -7.91 -24.18
CA ALA A 269 -2.32 -8.82 -23.06
C ALA A 269 -3.53 -8.92 -22.11
N GLY A 270 -4.62 -8.20 -22.37
CA GLY A 270 -5.81 -8.16 -21.50
C GLY A 270 -5.56 -7.55 -20.12
N LYS A 271 -4.59 -6.65 -19.98
CA LYS A 271 -4.18 -6.06 -18.70
C LYS A 271 -4.65 -4.62 -18.55
N PRO A 272 -5.31 -4.27 -17.43
CA PRO A 272 -5.62 -2.87 -17.14
C PRO A 272 -4.34 -2.07 -16.89
N VAL A 273 -4.40 -0.75 -17.13
CA VAL A 273 -3.28 0.17 -16.90
C VAL A 273 -3.63 1.11 -15.76
N ALA A 274 -2.75 1.20 -14.77
CA ALA A 274 -2.80 2.14 -13.66
C ALA A 274 -1.71 3.21 -13.85
N GLY A 275 -2.04 4.48 -13.64
CA GLY A 275 -1.14 5.61 -13.88
C GLY A 275 -0.91 6.48 -12.66
N HIS A 276 0.36 6.68 -12.26
CA HIS A 276 0.72 7.75 -11.35
C HIS A 276 0.47 9.10 -12.02
N ALA A 277 -0.34 9.96 -11.40
CA ALA A 277 -0.66 11.28 -11.94
C ALA A 277 -1.00 12.26 -10.80
N MET A 278 -0.03 13.09 -10.45
CA MET A 278 -0.16 14.14 -9.43
C MET A 278 -0.29 15.54 -10.04
N SER A 279 -0.24 15.64 -11.37
CA SER A 279 -0.32 16.89 -12.11
C SER A 279 -1.46 16.86 -13.13
N ARG A 280 -1.93 18.07 -13.50
CA ARG A 280 -2.86 18.24 -14.62
C ARG A 280 -2.32 17.60 -15.90
N TYR A 281 -1.02 17.80 -16.17
CA TYR A 281 -0.36 17.20 -17.31
C TYR A 281 -0.49 15.67 -17.34
N GLY A 282 -0.29 15.00 -16.18
CA GLY A 282 -0.42 13.55 -16.08
C GLY A 282 -1.83 13.07 -16.38
N VAL A 283 -2.84 13.76 -15.85
CA VAL A 283 -4.25 13.43 -16.10
C VAL A 283 -4.64 13.63 -17.55
N ASP A 284 -4.26 14.75 -18.17
CA ASP A 284 -4.57 15.05 -19.57
C ASP A 284 -3.97 13.97 -20.49
N ARG A 285 -2.77 13.52 -20.20
CA ARG A 285 -2.13 12.42 -20.94
C ARG A 285 -2.83 11.07 -20.70
N ALA A 286 -3.25 10.79 -19.48
CA ALA A 286 -3.99 9.57 -19.17
C ALA A 286 -5.28 9.47 -19.96
N LEU A 287 -6.05 10.56 -20.01
CA LEU A 287 -7.36 10.61 -20.65
C LEU A 287 -7.32 10.46 -22.17
N ALA A 288 -6.16 10.55 -22.79
CA ALA A 288 -5.98 10.25 -24.22
C ALA A 288 -6.01 8.72 -24.50
N TYR A 289 -5.99 7.87 -23.46
CA TYR A 289 -5.92 6.43 -23.55
C TYR A 289 -6.93 5.76 -22.60
N PRO A 290 -7.25 4.46 -22.77
CA PRO A 290 -8.16 3.74 -21.89
C PRO A 290 -7.48 3.40 -20.55
N ILE A 291 -7.17 4.42 -19.76
CA ILE A 291 -6.63 4.26 -18.41
C ILE A 291 -7.69 3.66 -17.48
N HIS A 292 -7.30 2.70 -16.66
CA HIS A 292 -8.20 2.05 -15.69
C HIS A 292 -8.29 2.82 -14.37
N SER A 293 -7.14 3.22 -13.82
CA SER A 293 -7.09 4.00 -12.59
C SER A 293 -5.97 5.03 -12.60
N LEU A 294 -6.22 6.14 -11.91
CA LEU A 294 -5.22 7.13 -11.56
C LEU A 294 -4.88 7.00 -10.08
N GLU A 295 -3.60 7.09 -9.83
CA GLU A 295 -3.04 6.98 -8.50
C GLU A 295 -2.65 8.37 -8.00
N HIS A 296 -2.95 8.63 -6.74
CA HIS A 296 -2.82 9.93 -6.08
C HIS A 296 -3.85 10.96 -6.55
N THR A 297 -3.65 12.22 -6.16
CA THR A 297 -4.54 13.32 -6.52
C THR A 297 -3.76 14.44 -7.20
N VAL A 298 -4.40 15.11 -8.15
CA VAL A 298 -3.82 16.27 -8.83
C VAL A 298 -3.58 17.40 -7.84
N SER A 299 -2.33 17.82 -7.69
CA SER A 299 -1.87 18.77 -6.67
C SER A 299 -1.38 20.11 -7.23
N ASP A 300 -1.17 20.24 -8.53
CA ASP A 300 -0.64 21.45 -9.18
C ASP A 300 -1.70 22.50 -9.53
N GLY A 301 -2.96 22.25 -9.22
CA GLY A 301 -4.06 23.20 -9.42
C GLY A 301 -5.44 22.54 -9.41
N PRO A 302 -6.52 23.33 -9.53
CA PRO A 302 -7.86 22.79 -9.62
C PRO A 302 -8.09 22.10 -10.97
N LEU A 303 -8.74 20.94 -10.95
CA LEU A 303 -9.28 20.32 -12.16
C LEU A 303 -10.49 21.12 -12.66
N ASP A 304 -10.65 21.24 -13.96
CA ASP A 304 -11.85 21.86 -14.54
C ASP A 304 -12.98 20.84 -14.76
N GLU A 305 -14.18 21.36 -15.03
CA GLU A 305 -15.38 20.53 -15.24
C GLU A 305 -15.27 19.61 -16.45
N ALA A 306 -14.56 20.03 -17.49
CA ALA A 306 -14.36 19.21 -18.69
C ALA A 306 -13.52 17.98 -18.39
N THR A 307 -12.44 18.13 -17.60
CA THR A 307 -11.59 17.03 -17.15
C THR A 307 -12.36 16.07 -16.24
N LEU A 308 -13.11 16.60 -15.26
CA LEU A 308 -13.94 15.77 -14.37
C LEU A 308 -14.97 14.96 -15.16
N LYS A 309 -15.64 15.62 -16.11
CA LYS A 309 -16.58 14.94 -16.99
C LYS A 309 -15.90 13.86 -17.82
N ALA A 310 -14.74 14.13 -18.41
CA ALA A 310 -14.00 13.15 -19.18
C ALA A 310 -13.57 11.93 -18.33
N MET A 311 -13.13 12.14 -17.09
CA MET A 311 -12.83 11.06 -16.14
C MET A 311 -14.07 10.20 -15.85
N ALA A 312 -15.22 10.82 -15.60
CA ALA A 312 -16.46 10.13 -15.33
C ALA A 312 -16.97 9.35 -16.57
N ASP A 313 -16.99 9.96 -17.75
CA ASP A 313 -17.43 9.34 -19.00
C ASP A 313 -16.56 8.13 -19.37
N ASN A 314 -15.25 8.22 -19.16
CA ASN A 314 -14.29 7.14 -19.39
C ASN A 314 -14.23 6.12 -18.24
N LYS A 315 -15.05 6.30 -17.18
CA LYS A 315 -15.11 5.42 -16.00
C LYS A 315 -13.75 5.23 -15.32
N VAL A 316 -12.92 6.26 -15.32
CA VAL A 316 -11.63 6.24 -14.65
C VAL A 316 -11.85 6.14 -13.15
N SER A 317 -11.16 5.21 -12.49
CA SER A 317 -11.15 5.14 -11.02
C SER A 317 -9.98 5.94 -10.44
N VAL A 318 -10.07 6.37 -9.19
CA VAL A 318 -9.00 7.10 -8.51
C VAL A 318 -8.68 6.46 -7.16
N VAL A 319 -7.40 6.23 -6.88
CA VAL A 319 -6.91 5.79 -5.56
C VAL A 319 -6.06 6.91 -4.97
N PRO A 320 -6.59 7.69 -4.02
CA PRO A 320 -6.06 9.01 -3.70
C PRO A 320 -4.82 9.01 -2.80
N THR A 321 -4.60 7.97 -1.98
CA THR A 321 -3.50 7.88 -1.02
C THR A 321 -3.38 9.14 -0.13
N THR A 322 -4.50 9.57 0.46
CA THR A 322 -4.60 10.85 1.18
C THR A 322 -3.75 10.91 2.43
N ILE A 323 -3.47 9.75 3.02
CA ILE A 323 -2.63 9.61 4.21
C ILE A 323 -1.23 10.21 4.02
N LEU A 324 -0.67 10.19 2.81
CA LEU A 324 0.69 10.65 2.57
C LEU A 324 0.92 12.08 3.02
N ALA A 325 0.03 13.01 2.69
CA ALA A 325 0.16 14.39 3.12
C ALA A 325 -0.05 14.55 4.63
N ASN A 326 -0.94 13.75 5.22
CA ASN A 326 -1.28 13.84 6.65
C ASN A 326 -0.25 13.17 7.55
N LEU A 327 0.40 12.13 7.08
CA LEU A 327 1.44 11.43 7.81
C LEU A 327 2.58 12.38 8.21
N TYR A 328 2.84 13.39 7.39
CA TYR A 328 3.98 14.27 7.54
C TYR A 328 3.66 15.65 8.10
N THR A 329 2.41 16.00 8.30
CA THR A 329 2.03 17.38 8.63
C THR A 329 1.29 17.54 9.94
N LEU A 330 0.73 16.52 10.58
CA LEU A 330 -0.20 16.63 11.73
C LEU A 330 -1.31 17.70 11.58
N LEU A 331 -1.47 18.26 10.38
CA LEU A 331 -2.46 19.29 10.14
C LEU A 331 -3.85 18.68 10.16
N ASP A 332 -4.74 19.27 10.94
CA ASP A 332 -6.15 18.94 10.86
C ASP A 332 -6.70 19.50 9.56
N LEU A 333 -7.18 18.61 8.70
CA LEU A 333 -7.69 18.94 7.37
C LEU A 333 -9.02 19.71 7.41
N ALA A 334 -9.73 19.63 8.53
CA ALA A 334 -10.98 20.36 8.72
C ALA A 334 -10.78 21.86 8.96
N GLU A 335 -9.55 22.27 9.35
CA GLU A 335 -9.22 23.66 9.63
C GLU A 335 -8.52 24.32 8.44
N PRO A 336 -8.79 25.61 8.17
CA PRO A 336 -8.01 26.36 7.20
C PRO A 336 -6.53 26.36 7.58
N LEU A 337 -5.65 26.08 6.64
CA LEU A 337 -4.20 26.11 6.86
C LEU A 337 -3.80 27.44 7.54
N PRO A 338 -3.09 27.40 8.68
CA PRO A 338 -2.70 28.61 9.38
C PRO A 338 -1.94 29.57 8.47
N LYS A 339 -2.34 30.84 8.49
CA LYS A 339 -1.62 31.88 7.73
C LYS A 339 -0.19 31.97 8.26
N GLY A 340 0.80 31.71 7.41
CA GLY A 340 2.22 31.72 7.78
C GLY A 340 2.88 30.34 7.85
N LEU A 341 2.13 29.24 7.86
CA LEU A 341 2.71 27.89 7.77
C LEU A 341 3.35 27.61 6.40
N LEU A 342 3.21 28.55 5.48
CA LEU A 342 3.84 28.51 4.14
C LEU A 342 5.36 28.73 4.16
N SER A 343 5.98 29.00 5.33
CA SER A 343 7.44 29.05 5.41
C SER A 343 7.97 27.61 5.53
N ARG A 344 8.92 27.26 4.67
CA ARG A 344 9.64 25.98 4.66
C ARG A 344 10.07 25.49 6.04
N ARG A 345 10.35 26.39 6.94
CA ARG A 345 10.91 26.14 8.27
C ARG A 345 9.86 25.61 9.24
N ALA A 346 8.67 26.18 9.25
CA ALA A 346 7.59 25.76 10.13
C ALA A 346 7.07 24.36 9.86
N LEU A 347 7.18 23.87 8.60
CA LEU A 347 6.83 22.50 8.22
C LEU A 347 7.80 21.45 8.72
N LEU A 348 9.06 21.84 8.92
CA LEU A 348 10.15 20.93 9.22
C LEU A 348 10.47 20.86 10.71
N GLU A 349 10.02 21.82 11.50
CA GLU A 349 10.57 22.03 12.85
C GLU A 349 9.92 21.21 13.96
N ALA A 350 8.72 20.65 13.83
CA ALA A 350 8.16 19.80 14.88
C ALA A 350 7.16 18.71 14.41
N PRO A 351 6.31 18.93 13.40
CA PRO A 351 5.17 18.04 13.19
C PRO A 351 5.52 16.67 12.61
N ILE A 352 6.55 16.56 11.76
CA ILE A 352 6.85 15.31 11.04
C ILE A 352 7.30 14.20 11.99
N ARG A 353 8.20 14.52 12.92
CA ARG A 353 8.70 13.55 13.90
C ARG A 353 7.60 13.09 14.84
N GLU A 354 6.81 14.02 15.33
CA GLU A 354 5.68 13.73 16.21
C GLU A 354 4.57 12.95 15.47
N ALA A 355 4.26 13.33 14.23
CA ALA A 355 3.35 12.58 13.37
C ALA A 355 3.82 11.16 13.16
N TYR A 356 5.10 10.97 12.87
CA TYR A 356 5.70 9.66 12.72
C TYR A 356 5.58 8.83 13.99
N LEU A 357 6.01 9.37 15.14
CA LEU A 357 5.95 8.68 16.43
C LEU A 357 4.52 8.35 16.89
N THR A 358 3.55 9.21 16.55
CA THR A 358 2.13 8.94 16.82
C THR A 358 1.56 7.87 15.88
N ALA A 359 2.15 7.75 14.70
CA ALA A 359 1.68 6.90 13.63
C ALA A 359 2.15 5.45 13.72
N VAL A 360 3.31 5.24 14.34
CA VAL A 360 4.06 3.98 14.27
C VAL A 360 4.31 3.49 15.68
N THR A 361 3.85 2.30 15.98
CA THR A 361 4.20 1.60 17.22
C THR A 361 5.51 0.82 17.02
N GLU A 362 6.21 0.50 18.10
CA GLU A 362 7.43 -0.32 18.05
C GLU A 362 7.17 -1.72 17.48
N ASP A 363 5.93 -2.20 17.55
CA ASP A 363 5.51 -3.49 17.01
C ASP A 363 5.35 -3.49 15.49
N ASP A 364 5.10 -2.33 14.87
CA ASP A 364 4.86 -2.22 13.44
C ASP A 364 6.16 -2.24 12.61
N VAL A 365 7.32 -1.98 13.23
CA VAL A 365 8.57 -1.74 12.52
C VAL A 365 9.77 -2.46 13.12
N GLU A 366 10.64 -2.93 12.26
CA GLU A 366 11.94 -3.46 12.68
C GLU A 366 12.79 -2.37 13.37
N PRO A 367 13.36 -2.63 14.56
CA PRO A 367 14.07 -1.62 15.35
C PRO A 367 15.16 -0.86 14.58
N ALA A 368 15.96 -1.56 13.78
CA ALA A 368 17.01 -0.92 13.01
C ALA A 368 16.49 0.01 11.90
N ILE A 369 15.30 -0.28 11.35
CA ILE A 369 14.62 0.60 10.38
C ILE A 369 14.02 1.79 11.12
N HIS A 370 13.45 1.58 12.29
CA HIS A 370 12.92 2.65 13.13
C HIS A 370 14.02 3.65 13.51
N GLU A 371 15.17 3.16 14.00
CA GLU A 371 16.34 4.00 14.30
C GLU A 371 16.84 4.78 13.07
N ASN A 372 16.89 4.13 11.89
CA ASN A 372 17.25 4.79 10.64
C ASN A 372 16.27 5.93 10.30
N ASN A 373 14.98 5.70 10.48
CA ASN A 373 13.95 6.70 10.22
C ASN A 373 14.03 7.86 11.21
N LEU A 374 14.26 7.60 12.48
CA LEU A 374 14.46 8.64 13.49
C LEU A 374 15.71 9.49 13.19
N ALA A 375 16.82 8.85 12.80
CA ALA A 375 18.04 9.56 12.43
C ALA A 375 17.82 10.46 11.19
N MET A 376 17.05 10.01 10.21
CA MET A 376 16.69 10.84 9.06
C MET A 376 15.80 12.02 9.47
N LEU A 377 14.78 11.79 10.30
CA LEU A 377 13.92 12.86 10.82
C LEU A 377 14.71 13.91 11.60
N ASP A 378 15.67 13.48 12.42
CA ASP A 378 16.57 14.37 13.16
C ASP A 378 17.50 15.17 12.20
N ALA A 379 17.97 14.52 11.12
CA ALA A 379 18.75 15.19 10.09
C ALA A 379 17.93 16.25 9.33
N MET A 380 16.68 15.93 9.00
CA MET A 380 15.74 16.87 8.37
C MET A 380 15.46 18.10 9.23
N GLN A 381 15.43 17.96 10.55
CA GLN A 381 15.27 19.09 11.47
C GLN A 381 16.52 19.98 11.56
N LYS A 382 17.72 19.41 11.40
CA LYS A 382 19.00 20.12 11.57
C LYS A 382 19.50 20.79 10.29
N HIS A 383 19.14 20.27 9.13
CA HIS A 383 19.68 20.69 7.85
C HIS A 383 18.59 21.20 6.90
N PRO A 384 18.85 22.27 6.13
CA PRO A 384 17.95 22.67 5.04
C PRO A 384 17.78 21.51 4.04
N PHE A 385 16.59 21.40 3.46
CA PHE A 385 16.28 20.36 2.47
C PHE A 385 17.28 20.30 1.31
N SER A 386 17.77 21.46 0.88
CA SER A 386 18.78 21.57 -0.18
C SER A 386 20.09 20.84 0.14
N GLU A 387 20.47 20.73 1.41
CA GLU A 387 21.68 20.00 1.83
C GLU A 387 21.49 18.48 1.79
N LEU A 388 20.28 18.00 2.10
CA LEU A 388 19.95 16.57 2.00
C LEU A 388 19.97 16.12 0.54
N TYR A 389 19.48 16.95 -0.38
CA TYR A 389 19.54 16.67 -1.82
C TYR A 389 20.98 16.58 -2.34
N THR A 390 21.88 17.40 -1.87
CA THR A 390 23.29 17.39 -2.31
C THR A 390 24.04 16.16 -1.82
N ARG A 391 23.55 15.48 -0.77
CA ARG A 391 24.14 14.23 -0.26
C ARG A 391 23.67 13.00 -1.03
N GLY A 392 22.71 13.13 -1.93
CA GLY A 392 22.10 12.01 -2.63
C GLY A 392 21.14 11.19 -1.78
N ASP A 393 20.74 11.71 -0.61
CA ASP A 393 19.77 11.06 0.25
C ASP A 393 18.37 11.20 -0.37
N TYR A 394 17.68 10.07 -0.57
CA TYR A 394 16.28 10.08 -0.95
C TYR A 394 15.47 10.57 0.23
N THR A 395 14.88 11.74 0.11
CA THR A 395 14.06 12.34 1.14
C THR A 395 12.71 12.76 0.58
N PHE A 396 11.78 13.14 1.47
CA PHE A 396 10.50 13.69 1.04
C PHE A 396 10.67 15.03 0.36
N ASN A 397 9.80 15.28 -0.62
CA ASN A 397 9.62 16.58 -1.21
C ASN A 397 8.52 17.36 -0.47
N PRO A 398 8.87 18.19 0.54
CA PRO A 398 7.88 18.91 1.34
C PRO A 398 7.14 19.97 0.53
N HIS A 399 7.66 20.35 -0.66
CA HIS A 399 6.99 21.28 -1.55
C HIS A 399 5.66 20.75 -2.07
N LEU A 400 5.45 19.43 -2.02
CA LEU A 400 4.22 18.80 -2.48
C LEU A 400 3.18 18.60 -1.37
N PHE A 401 3.55 18.62 -0.10
CA PHE A 401 2.58 18.42 0.97
C PHE A 401 1.47 19.46 0.95
N PHE A 402 1.80 20.76 0.80
CA PHE A 402 0.77 21.79 0.72
C PHE A 402 -0.09 21.71 -0.53
N PRO A 403 0.47 21.58 -1.73
CA PRO A 403 -0.35 21.35 -2.92
C PRO A 403 -1.30 20.16 -2.77
N ILE A 404 -0.86 19.05 -2.16
CA ILE A 404 -1.73 17.90 -1.92
C ILE A 404 -2.83 18.26 -0.92
N LEU A 405 -2.50 18.89 0.22
CA LEU A 405 -3.47 19.30 1.23
C LEU A 405 -4.44 20.38 0.72
N THR A 406 -4.05 21.20 -0.24
CA THR A 406 -4.88 22.30 -0.75
C THR A 406 -5.61 21.95 -2.03
N HIS A 407 -4.90 21.60 -3.09
CA HIS A 407 -5.51 21.29 -4.39
C HIS A 407 -5.91 19.83 -4.50
N GLY A 408 -5.05 18.90 -4.07
CA GLY A 408 -5.29 17.48 -4.19
C GLY A 408 -6.57 17.05 -3.47
N GLN A 409 -6.76 17.50 -2.24
CA GLN A 409 -7.94 17.17 -1.45
C GLN A 409 -9.23 17.80 -2.00
N LYS A 410 -9.15 19.05 -2.47
CA LYS A 410 -10.31 19.70 -3.12
C LYS A 410 -10.68 18.99 -4.42
N ASN A 411 -9.68 18.59 -5.20
CA ASN A 411 -9.91 17.83 -6.42
C ASN A 411 -10.54 16.47 -6.11
N LEU A 412 -10.12 15.79 -5.04
CA LEU A 412 -10.70 14.53 -4.61
C LEU A 412 -12.21 14.68 -4.30
N MET A 413 -12.59 15.74 -3.58
CA MET A 413 -14.00 15.98 -3.28
C MET A 413 -14.81 16.29 -4.55
N ARG A 414 -14.25 17.07 -5.48
CA ARG A 414 -14.89 17.32 -6.78
C ARG A 414 -15.01 16.07 -7.64
N MET A 415 -14.01 15.19 -7.62
CA MET A 415 -14.08 13.88 -8.29
C MET A 415 -15.22 13.03 -7.68
N LYS A 416 -15.34 13.00 -6.35
CA LYS A 416 -16.45 12.33 -5.65
C LYS A 416 -17.81 12.89 -6.08
N GLU A 417 -17.96 14.22 -6.08
CA GLU A 417 -19.19 14.92 -6.50
C GLU A 417 -19.55 14.65 -7.98
N ALA A 418 -18.54 14.48 -8.82
CA ALA A 418 -18.70 14.11 -10.23
C ALA A 418 -19.04 12.62 -10.44
N GLY A 419 -19.17 11.83 -9.36
CA GLY A 419 -19.50 10.40 -9.43
C GLY A 419 -18.35 9.50 -9.91
N ILE A 420 -17.11 10.00 -9.88
CA ILE A 420 -15.92 9.20 -10.19
C ILE A 420 -15.71 8.18 -9.07
N ARG A 421 -15.42 6.91 -9.44
CA ARG A 421 -15.18 5.86 -8.45
C ARG A 421 -13.88 6.13 -7.71
N ILE A 422 -14.00 6.31 -6.39
CA ILE A 422 -12.86 6.50 -5.50
C ILE A 422 -12.59 5.19 -4.77
N GLY A 423 -11.34 4.72 -4.81
CA GLY A 423 -10.82 3.62 -4.01
C GLY A 423 -10.15 4.11 -2.73
N CYS A 424 -9.58 3.16 -1.98
CA CYS A 424 -8.80 3.40 -0.78
C CYS A 424 -7.44 2.72 -0.96
N GLY A 425 -6.36 3.47 -0.77
CA GLY A 425 -4.99 2.96 -0.86
C GLY A 425 -4.06 3.79 0.00
N THR A 426 -3.07 3.15 0.60
CA THR A 426 -2.23 3.80 1.62
C THR A 426 -0.90 4.32 1.08
N ASP A 427 -0.42 3.78 -0.04
CA ASP A 427 0.96 3.95 -0.51
C ASP A 427 2.00 3.49 0.53
N ALA A 428 1.62 2.49 1.36
CA ALA A 428 2.51 1.91 2.36
C ALA A 428 3.72 1.24 1.68
N GLY A 429 4.87 1.32 2.35
CA GLY A 429 6.16 0.89 1.82
C GLY A 429 7.06 2.05 1.43
N VAL A 430 6.52 3.20 1.01
CA VAL A 430 7.32 4.41 0.83
C VAL A 430 7.90 4.87 2.18
N PRO A 431 8.98 5.66 2.19
CA PRO A 431 9.63 6.07 3.43
C PRO A 431 8.65 6.57 4.50
N LEU A 432 8.83 6.12 5.75
CA LEU A 432 8.03 6.47 6.94
C LEU A 432 6.56 6.04 6.89
N ASN A 433 6.07 5.40 5.84
CA ASN A 433 4.69 4.96 5.71
C ASN A 433 4.60 3.42 5.78
N TYR A 434 4.19 2.89 6.93
CA TYR A 434 4.17 1.46 7.19
C TYR A 434 2.86 0.79 6.78
N HIS A 435 2.93 -0.50 6.49
CA HIS A 435 1.78 -1.34 6.21
C HIS A 435 0.90 -1.51 7.45
N GLY A 436 -0.41 -1.65 7.22
CA GLY A 436 -1.41 -1.64 8.28
C GLY A 436 -2.11 -0.29 8.50
N ALA A 437 -1.74 0.73 7.74
CA ALA A 437 -2.25 2.10 7.89
C ALA A 437 -3.63 2.35 7.26
N ILE A 438 -4.35 1.31 6.83
CA ILE A 438 -5.63 1.46 6.09
C ILE A 438 -6.69 2.24 6.89
N VAL A 439 -6.78 2.02 8.20
CA VAL A 439 -7.76 2.73 9.06
C VAL A 439 -7.48 4.23 9.08
N ARG A 440 -6.21 4.62 9.04
CA ARG A 440 -5.81 6.04 8.99
C ARG A 440 -6.16 6.67 7.66
N GLU A 441 -6.00 5.95 6.54
CA GLU A 441 -6.46 6.43 5.23
C GLU A 441 -7.97 6.66 5.24
N LEU A 442 -8.76 5.71 5.78
CA LEU A 442 -10.21 5.86 5.94
C LEU A 442 -10.58 7.07 6.82
N GLN A 443 -9.86 7.29 7.91
CA GLN A 443 -10.04 8.46 8.78
C GLN A 443 -9.68 9.77 8.07
N CYS A 444 -8.63 9.78 7.25
CA CYS A 444 -8.30 10.93 6.41
C CYS A 444 -9.42 11.23 5.41
N MET A 445 -9.96 10.21 4.74
CA MET A 445 -11.10 10.37 3.84
C MET A 445 -12.32 10.93 4.58
N ALA A 446 -12.62 10.43 5.79
CA ALA A 446 -13.73 10.92 6.59
C ALA A 446 -13.56 12.41 6.99
N ARG A 447 -12.36 12.82 7.36
CA ARG A 447 -12.04 14.24 7.65
C ARG A 447 -12.22 15.15 6.42
N LEU A 448 -12.04 14.62 5.22
CA LEU A 448 -12.26 15.34 3.97
C LEU A 448 -13.73 15.50 3.61
N GLY A 449 -14.63 14.77 4.27
CA GLY A 449 -16.08 14.86 4.03
C GLY A 449 -16.70 13.61 3.39
N PHE A 450 -15.98 12.48 3.37
CA PHE A 450 -16.62 11.18 3.15
C PHE A 450 -17.35 10.77 4.42
N THR A 451 -18.55 10.24 4.28
CA THR A 451 -19.18 9.53 5.40
C THR A 451 -18.40 8.24 5.70
N ASN A 452 -18.51 7.70 6.93
CA ASN A 452 -17.87 6.43 7.26
C ASN A 452 -18.34 5.31 6.33
N THR A 453 -19.60 5.31 5.91
CA THR A 453 -20.13 4.37 4.91
C THR A 453 -19.41 4.49 3.57
N GLU A 454 -19.22 5.71 3.05
CA GLU A 454 -18.52 5.95 1.79
C GLU A 454 -17.05 5.54 1.89
N ALA A 455 -16.37 5.88 2.99
CA ALA A 455 -14.98 5.49 3.22
C ALA A 455 -14.82 3.96 3.24
N LEU A 456 -15.67 3.25 3.98
CA LEU A 456 -15.68 1.78 3.99
C LEU A 456 -16.02 1.18 2.62
N THR A 457 -16.92 1.81 1.87
CA THR A 457 -17.24 1.40 0.50
C THR A 457 -16.03 1.53 -0.41
N CYS A 458 -15.20 2.57 -0.24
CA CYS A 458 -13.95 2.73 -0.98
C CYS A 458 -12.98 1.56 -0.73
N ALA A 459 -12.82 1.13 0.53
CA ALA A 459 -11.90 0.05 0.90
C ALA A 459 -12.46 -1.37 0.66
N THR A 460 -13.70 -1.51 0.22
CA THR A 460 -14.35 -2.81 -0.01
C THR A 460 -14.90 -2.90 -1.43
N VAL A 461 -16.12 -2.42 -1.66
CA VAL A 461 -16.84 -2.56 -2.95
C VAL A 461 -16.11 -1.87 -4.10
N ASN A 462 -15.66 -0.62 -3.90
CA ASN A 462 -14.96 0.12 -4.94
C ASN A 462 -13.58 -0.49 -5.23
N ASN A 463 -12.84 -0.86 -4.18
CA ASN A 463 -11.55 -1.53 -4.36
C ASN A 463 -11.71 -2.90 -5.04
N ALA A 464 -12.74 -3.68 -4.71
CA ALA A 464 -13.00 -4.94 -5.40
C ALA A 464 -13.13 -4.72 -6.92
N HIS A 465 -13.83 -3.67 -7.31
CA HIS A 465 -13.97 -3.30 -8.73
C HIS A 465 -12.67 -2.79 -9.35
N ILE A 466 -11.91 -1.94 -8.63
CA ILE A 466 -10.61 -1.42 -9.10
C ILE A 466 -9.59 -2.55 -9.27
N LEU A 467 -9.65 -3.55 -8.41
CA LEU A 467 -8.79 -4.73 -8.46
C LEU A 467 -9.28 -5.79 -9.47
N GLY A 468 -10.50 -5.65 -10.03
CA GLY A 468 -11.09 -6.62 -10.94
C GLY A 468 -11.53 -7.92 -10.25
N VAL A 469 -11.87 -7.86 -8.97
CA VAL A 469 -12.23 -9.02 -8.13
C VAL A 469 -13.64 -8.93 -7.53
N GLU A 470 -14.49 -8.09 -8.07
CA GLU A 470 -15.85 -7.85 -7.58
C GLU A 470 -16.73 -9.10 -7.59
N ASN A 471 -16.41 -10.09 -8.42
CA ASN A 471 -17.09 -11.37 -8.42
C ASN A 471 -16.66 -12.28 -7.26
N GLU A 472 -15.49 -12.02 -6.67
CA GLU A 472 -14.91 -12.84 -5.60
C GLU A 472 -14.95 -12.18 -4.22
N ALA A 473 -14.90 -10.84 -4.15
CA ALA A 473 -14.70 -10.09 -2.92
C ALA A 473 -15.55 -8.80 -2.87
N GLY A 474 -15.37 -7.99 -1.83
CA GLY A 474 -16.01 -6.68 -1.66
C GLY A 474 -17.41 -6.71 -1.04
N THR A 475 -18.09 -7.86 -1.06
CA THR A 475 -19.37 -8.09 -0.37
C THR A 475 -19.43 -9.52 0.16
N LEU A 476 -20.28 -9.79 1.16
CA LEU A 476 -20.48 -11.11 1.74
C LEU A 476 -21.72 -11.77 1.13
N ALA A 477 -21.53 -12.50 0.04
CA ALA A 477 -22.60 -13.17 -0.69
C ALA A 477 -22.19 -14.61 -1.04
N PRO A 478 -23.15 -15.54 -1.21
CA PRO A 478 -22.86 -16.90 -1.64
C PRO A 478 -22.04 -16.94 -2.94
N GLY A 479 -21.07 -17.85 -2.98
CA GLY A 479 -20.13 -18.03 -4.09
C GLY A 479 -18.87 -17.16 -4.00
N LYS A 480 -18.86 -16.11 -3.18
CA LYS A 480 -17.67 -15.30 -2.96
C LYS A 480 -16.72 -15.93 -1.95
N ARG A 481 -15.48 -15.49 -1.96
CA ARG A 481 -14.48 -15.92 -0.98
C ARG A 481 -14.90 -15.49 0.42
N ALA A 482 -14.58 -16.32 1.38
CA ALA A 482 -14.83 -16.02 2.78
C ALA A 482 -13.69 -15.15 3.33
N ASP A 483 -13.68 -13.89 2.90
CA ASP A 483 -12.77 -12.84 3.34
C ASP A 483 -13.59 -11.78 4.10
N PHE A 484 -13.49 -11.77 5.43
CA PHE A 484 -14.27 -10.85 6.26
C PHE A 484 -13.60 -10.56 7.61
N ILE A 485 -14.03 -9.47 8.23
CA ILE A 485 -13.57 -9.02 9.53
C ILE A 485 -14.75 -8.79 10.47
N THR A 486 -14.50 -8.91 11.77
CA THR A 486 -15.50 -8.58 12.80
C THR A 486 -14.91 -7.67 13.87
N MET A 487 -15.77 -6.89 14.50
CA MET A 487 -15.42 -5.97 15.57
C MET A 487 -16.61 -5.74 16.50
N ALA A 488 -16.34 -5.40 17.77
CA ALA A 488 -17.40 -5.22 18.77
C ALA A 488 -18.13 -3.87 18.62
N LYS A 489 -17.46 -2.84 18.11
CA LYS A 489 -18.02 -1.48 17.95
C LYS A 489 -18.45 -1.21 16.51
N ASN A 490 -19.42 -0.34 16.33
CA ASN A 490 -19.97 0.03 15.03
C ASN A 490 -19.02 0.95 14.24
N PRO A 491 -18.39 0.49 13.15
CA PRO A 491 -17.47 1.31 12.36
C PRO A 491 -18.18 2.40 11.54
N LEU A 492 -19.51 2.33 11.35
CA LEU A 492 -20.26 3.41 10.74
C LEU A 492 -20.39 4.63 11.68
N GLN A 493 -20.27 4.42 12.99
CA GLN A 493 -20.24 5.50 13.97
C GLN A 493 -18.84 6.04 14.19
N ASP A 494 -17.84 5.14 14.26
CA ASP A 494 -16.45 5.48 14.49
C ASP A 494 -15.53 4.49 13.77
N LEU A 495 -14.77 4.97 12.78
CA LEU A 495 -13.80 4.15 12.04
C LEU A 495 -12.67 3.60 12.93
N ALA A 496 -12.41 4.21 14.11
CA ALA A 496 -11.44 3.68 15.06
C ALA A 496 -11.86 2.29 15.62
N ALA A 497 -13.11 1.88 15.45
CA ALA A 497 -13.56 0.52 15.75
C ALA A 497 -12.75 -0.56 15.00
N LEU A 498 -12.26 -0.23 13.81
CA LEU A 498 -11.42 -1.12 12.98
C LEU A 498 -10.02 -1.39 13.59
N ASN A 499 -9.54 -0.58 14.53
CA ASN A 499 -8.29 -0.85 15.25
C ASN A 499 -8.44 -1.99 16.29
N ASN A 500 -9.65 -2.45 16.54
CA ASN A 500 -9.94 -3.48 17.53
C ASN A 500 -10.80 -4.58 16.88
N LEU A 501 -10.22 -5.26 15.91
CA LEU A 501 -10.85 -6.42 15.28
C LEU A 501 -10.94 -7.56 16.28
N THR A 502 -12.04 -8.29 16.26
CA THR A 502 -12.24 -9.48 17.10
C THR A 502 -11.96 -10.78 16.34
N LEU A 503 -12.08 -10.71 15.01
CA LEU A 503 -11.82 -11.84 14.13
C LEU A 503 -11.45 -11.35 12.74
N ILE A 504 -10.50 -12.03 12.12
CA ILE A 504 -10.17 -11.87 10.71
C ILE A 504 -10.33 -13.25 10.07
N VAL A 505 -11.07 -13.31 8.97
CA VAL A 505 -11.20 -14.53 8.17
C VAL A 505 -10.69 -14.21 6.76
N LYS A 506 -9.73 -15.00 6.31
CA LYS A 506 -9.18 -14.90 4.95
C LYS A 506 -9.22 -16.27 4.31
N ASN A 507 -9.87 -16.37 3.16
CA ASN A 507 -10.05 -17.64 2.44
C ASN A 507 -10.60 -18.77 3.35
N GLY A 508 -11.53 -18.40 4.24
CA GLY A 508 -12.13 -19.31 5.21
C GLY A 508 -11.23 -19.66 6.42
N THR A 509 -9.96 -19.28 6.41
CA THR A 509 -9.04 -19.46 7.55
C THR A 509 -9.28 -18.36 8.57
N VAL A 510 -9.44 -18.76 9.82
CA VAL A 510 -9.68 -17.88 10.95
C VAL A 510 -8.34 -17.44 11.56
N TYR A 511 -8.16 -16.15 11.73
CA TYR A 511 -7.05 -15.53 12.44
C TYR A 511 -7.60 -14.80 13.66
N GLU A 512 -7.13 -15.16 14.85
CA GLU A 512 -7.48 -14.46 16.09
C GLU A 512 -6.59 -13.22 16.24
N THR A 513 -7.22 -12.13 16.65
CA THR A 513 -6.49 -10.90 16.99
C THR A 513 -6.20 -10.95 18.50
N THR A 514 -4.94 -10.93 18.89
CA THR A 514 -4.50 -10.90 20.30
C THR A 514 -4.57 -9.51 20.88
#